data_776a57a2c22e12523bb7498a5aa0b6de
#
_entry.id   776a57a2c22e12523bb7498a5aa0b6de
#
_cell.length_a   1.000
_cell.length_b   1.000
_cell.length_c   1.000
_cell.angle_alpha   90.00
_cell.angle_beta   90.00
_cell.angle_gamma   90.00
#
_symmetry.space_group_name_H-M   'P 1'
#
loop_
_entity.id
_entity.type
_entity.pdbx_description
1 polymer ?
#
loop_
_entity_poly.entity_id
_entity_poly.type
_entity_poly.pdbx_seq_one_letter_code
_entity_poly.pdbx_strand_id
1 'polypeptide(L)'
;MSGKSRIAPFCWAAYFETGFGEVDAQHHKLVDLINALAQRATTGAAIQPAELAHVLDGLGSYAAHHFSTEEALMERVGLDPRHIRAHRQSHSDFVAQVEAMRGTADPTRAVPVLYRFVTSWLTFHILDTDQSMARQLREVARGATAEAAFEAAASHGSDPGNMALIAAVRNLLGLVAERNGELARINTSLEQRVAERTAELSSGTIRSASATAPARP
;
A
#
# COMPACT_ATOMS: atom_id res chain seq x y z
N MET A 1 29.21 12.47 4.28
CA MET A 1 28.76 12.03 2.94
C MET A 1 27.51 11.19 3.13
N SER A 2 26.36 11.79 2.96
CA SER A 2 25.08 11.10 3.21
C SER A 2 24.78 10.21 1.97
N GLY A 3 24.87 8.89 2.15
CA GLY A 3 24.53 7.93 1.11
C GLY A 3 23.06 8.05 0.78
N LYS A 4 22.70 8.68 -0.34
CA LYS A 4 21.35 8.66 -0.86
C LYS A 4 20.97 7.20 -1.11
N SER A 5 20.07 6.66 -0.33
CA SER A 5 19.50 5.33 -0.54
C SER A 5 18.81 5.34 -1.91
N ARG A 6 19.46 4.73 -2.91
CA ARG A 6 18.84 4.56 -4.23
C ARG A 6 17.73 3.52 -4.08
N ILE A 7 16.52 3.93 -4.34
CA ILE A 7 15.39 3.01 -4.46
C ILE A 7 15.55 2.29 -5.80
N ALA A 8 15.74 0.97 -5.78
CA ALA A 8 15.81 0.17 -6.99
C ALA A 8 14.41 0.06 -7.62
N PRO A 9 14.26 0.23 -8.94
CA PRO A 9 12.96 0.09 -9.59
C PRO A 9 12.46 -1.36 -9.49
N PHE A 10 11.14 -1.51 -9.51
CA PHE A 10 10.51 -2.83 -9.65
C PHE A 10 10.81 -3.38 -11.06
N CYS A 11 11.38 -4.58 -11.11
CA CYS A 11 11.68 -5.25 -12.37
C CYS A 11 10.63 -6.32 -12.65
N TRP A 12 9.91 -6.19 -13.76
CA TRP A 12 8.98 -7.21 -14.23
C TRP A 12 9.72 -8.46 -14.70
N ALA A 13 9.15 -9.62 -14.46
CA ALA A 13 9.69 -10.90 -14.90
C ALA A 13 8.54 -11.85 -15.28
N ALA A 14 8.83 -12.85 -16.11
CA ALA A 14 7.81 -13.76 -16.65
C ALA A 14 6.99 -14.51 -15.60
N TYR A 15 7.51 -14.69 -14.39
CA TYR A 15 6.77 -15.35 -13.31
C TYR A 15 5.64 -14.49 -12.70
N PHE A 16 5.55 -13.20 -13.06
CA PHE A 16 4.42 -12.34 -12.73
C PHE A 16 3.25 -12.47 -13.73
N GLU A 17 3.49 -13.04 -14.91
CA GLU A 17 2.43 -13.21 -15.90
C GLU A 17 1.35 -14.19 -15.41
N THR A 18 0.11 -13.73 -15.36
CA THR A 18 -1.05 -14.59 -15.05
C THR A 18 -1.51 -15.38 -16.28
N GLY A 19 -1.17 -14.90 -17.47
CA GLY A 19 -1.64 -15.42 -18.76
C GLY A 19 -3.02 -14.87 -19.17
N PHE A 20 -3.57 -13.90 -18.43
CA PHE A 20 -4.78 -13.16 -18.78
C PHE A 20 -4.37 -11.76 -19.24
N GLY A 21 -4.34 -11.54 -20.56
CA GLY A 21 -3.69 -10.38 -21.17
C GLY A 21 -4.18 -9.02 -20.68
N GLU A 22 -5.46 -8.89 -20.32
CA GLU A 22 -6.00 -7.64 -19.75
C GLU A 22 -5.45 -7.40 -18.34
N VAL A 23 -5.43 -8.44 -17.50
CA VAL A 23 -4.88 -8.38 -16.13
C VAL A 23 -3.38 -8.08 -16.18
N ASP A 24 -2.64 -8.81 -17.02
CA ASP A 24 -1.19 -8.62 -17.17
C ASP A 24 -0.83 -7.22 -17.67
N ALA A 25 -1.58 -6.68 -18.65
CA ALA A 25 -1.41 -5.30 -19.12
C ALA A 25 -1.64 -4.26 -18.02
N GLN A 26 -2.62 -4.52 -17.14
CA GLN A 26 -2.90 -3.64 -16.00
C GLN A 26 -1.81 -3.75 -14.93
N HIS A 27 -1.26 -4.94 -14.68
CA HIS A 27 -0.10 -5.13 -13.81
C HIS A 27 1.13 -4.36 -14.30
N HIS A 28 1.44 -4.43 -15.59
CA HIS A 28 2.52 -3.64 -16.18
C HIS A 28 2.33 -2.14 -15.93
N LYS A 29 1.11 -1.65 -16.08
CA LYS A 29 0.79 -0.24 -15.85
C LYS A 29 0.94 0.15 -14.38
N LEU A 30 0.54 -0.71 -13.44
CA LEU A 30 0.79 -0.50 -12.01
C LEU A 30 2.29 -0.42 -11.71
N VAL A 31 3.08 -1.31 -12.29
CA VAL A 31 4.55 -1.28 -12.16
C VAL A 31 5.15 0.02 -12.71
N ASP A 32 4.66 0.52 -13.85
CA ASP A 32 5.10 1.82 -14.39
C ASP A 32 4.81 2.98 -13.43
N LEU A 33 3.61 3.01 -12.83
CA LEU A 33 3.23 4.01 -11.84
C LEU A 33 4.11 3.96 -10.59
N ILE A 34 4.39 2.75 -10.10
CA ILE A 34 5.28 2.52 -8.95
C ILE A 34 6.71 2.97 -9.28
N ASN A 35 7.21 2.67 -10.47
CA ASN A 35 8.55 3.06 -10.90
C ASN A 35 8.67 4.57 -11.11
N ALA A 36 7.64 5.25 -11.59
CA ALA A 36 7.58 6.71 -11.64
C ALA A 36 7.70 7.33 -10.23
N LEU A 37 7.03 6.74 -9.24
CA LEU A 37 7.14 7.15 -7.84
C LEU A 37 8.57 6.95 -7.30
N ALA A 38 9.22 5.82 -7.62
CA ALA A 38 10.61 5.55 -7.25
C ALA A 38 11.59 6.58 -7.82
N GLN A 39 11.42 6.96 -9.08
CA GLN A 39 12.24 7.98 -9.73
C GLN A 39 12.11 9.33 -9.01
N ARG A 40 10.89 9.73 -8.66
CA ARG A 40 10.65 10.97 -7.89
C ARG A 40 11.35 10.94 -6.53
N ALA A 41 11.27 9.84 -5.81
CA ALA A 41 11.94 9.67 -4.52
C ALA A 41 13.47 9.78 -4.61
N THR A 42 14.08 9.41 -5.75
CA THR A 42 15.53 9.44 -5.95
C THR A 42 16.08 10.80 -6.39
N THR A 43 15.27 11.68 -6.97
CA THR A 43 15.71 13.01 -7.43
C THR A 43 16.12 13.93 -6.28
N GLY A 44 15.70 13.63 -5.05
CA GLY A 44 16.01 14.44 -3.86
C GLY A 44 15.31 15.80 -3.85
N ALA A 45 14.43 16.08 -4.80
CA ALA A 45 13.57 17.25 -4.78
C ALA A 45 12.47 17.04 -3.73
N ALA A 46 12.18 18.09 -2.95
CA ALA A 46 11.06 18.04 -2.02
C ALA A 46 9.75 17.86 -2.80
N ILE A 47 9.02 16.81 -2.46
CA ILE A 47 7.70 16.55 -3.04
C ILE A 47 6.70 17.41 -2.29
N GLN A 48 5.93 18.21 -3.01
CA GLN A 48 4.88 19.02 -2.42
C GLN A 48 3.68 18.15 -2.01
N PRO A 49 2.96 18.49 -0.92
CA PRO A 49 1.80 17.72 -0.49
C PRO A 49 0.75 17.51 -1.59
N ALA A 50 0.48 18.53 -2.40
CA ALA A 50 -0.45 18.43 -3.53
C ALA A 50 0.03 17.45 -4.61
N GLU A 51 1.34 17.37 -4.84
CA GLU A 51 1.92 16.44 -5.80
C GLU A 51 1.82 14.99 -5.28
N LEU A 52 2.08 14.77 -4.00
CA LEU A 52 1.88 13.46 -3.38
C LEU A 52 0.41 13.03 -3.44
N ALA A 53 -0.52 13.94 -3.13
CA ALA A 53 -1.96 13.67 -3.24
C ALA A 53 -2.34 13.25 -4.66
N HIS A 54 -1.86 13.96 -5.69
CA HIS A 54 -2.13 13.62 -7.08
C HIS A 54 -1.59 12.23 -7.47
N VAL A 55 -0.39 11.88 -7.01
CA VAL A 55 0.19 10.54 -7.25
C VAL A 55 -0.65 9.44 -6.56
N LEU A 56 -1.07 9.68 -5.32
CA LEU A 56 -1.92 8.74 -4.58
C LEU A 56 -3.30 8.58 -5.25
N ASP A 57 -3.89 9.67 -5.75
CA ASP A 57 -5.15 9.63 -6.49
C ASP A 57 -5.03 8.82 -7.79
N GLY A 58 -3.96 9.03 -8.54
CA GLY A 58 -3.69 8.29 -9.77
C GLY A 58 -3.47 6.79 -9.52
N LEU A 59 -2.66 6.46 -8.52
CA LEU A 59 -2.41 5.07 -8.12
C LEU A 59 -3.69 4.40 -7.62
N GLY A 60 -4.42 5.07 -6.72
CA GLY A 60 -5.67 4.54 -6.14
C GLY A 60 -6.75 4.33 -7.19
N SER A 61 -6.94 5.30 -8.10
CA SER A 61 -7.92 5.18 -9.19
C SER A 61 -7.57 4.03 -10.14
N TYR A 62 -6.29 3.87 -10.47
CA TYR A 62 -5.88 2.78 -11.35
C TYR A 62 -5.96 1.42 -10.67
N ALA A 63 -5.57 1.32 -9.39
CA ALA A 63 -5.73 0.10 -8.60
C ALA A 63 -7.21 -0.31 -8.49
N ALA A 64 -8.12 0.63 -8.23
CA ALA A 64 -9.55 0.37 -8.18
C ALA A 64 -10.10 -0.15 -9.52
N HIS A 65 -9.63 0.41 -10.65
CA HIS A 65 -9.99 -0.09 -11.99
C HIS A 65 -9.49 -1.54 -12.20
N HIS A 66 -8.23 -1.81 -11.86
CA HIS A 66 -7.65 -3.15 -11.95
C HIS A 66 -8.41 -4.15 -11.07
N PHE A 67 -8.65 -3.84 -9.82
CA PHE A 67 -9.39 -4.69 -8.89
C PHE A 67 -10.80 -5.00 -9.40
N SER A 68 -11.50 -4.00 -9.93
CA SER A 68 -12.83 -4.22 -10.52
C SER A 68 -12.80 -5.14 -11.74
N THR A 69 -11.73 -5.11 -12.54
CA THR A 69 -11.54 -6.00 -13.69
C THR A 69 -11.40 -7.45 -13.25
N GLU A 70 -10.58 -7.71 -12.24
CA GLU A 70 -10.38 -9.05 -11.69
C GLU A 70 -11.63 -9.59 -11.01
N GLU A 71 -12.28 -8.77 -10.19
CA GLU A 71 -13.52 -9.15 -9.51
C GLU A 71 -14.63 -9.47 -10.50
N ALA A 72 -14.79 -8.65 -11.54
CA ALA A 72 -15.76 -8.94 -12.61
C ALA A 72 -15.40 -10.21 -13.40
N LEU A 73 -14.13 -10.48 -13.61
CA LEU A 73 -13.67 -11.72 -14.27
C LEU A 73 -13.99 -12.94 -13.41
N MET A 74 -13.69 -12.90 -12.12
CA MET A 74 -13.98 -13.98 -11.17
C MET A 74 -15.48 -14.28 -11.09
N GLU A 75 -16.32 -13.24 -11.01
CA GLU A 75 -17.78 -13.37 -10.95
C GLU A 75 -18.35 -13.91 -12.25
N ARG A 76 -17.91 -13.40 -13.40
CA ARG A 76 -18.38 -13.82 -14.71
C ARG A 76 -18.12 -15.30 -14.98
N VAL A 77 -16.96 -15.80 -14.53
CA VAL A 77 -16.58 -17.20 -14.65
C VAL A 77 -17.23 -18.06 -13.56
N GLY A 78 -17.63 -17.45 -12.45
CA GLY A 78 -18.25 -18.13 -11.31
C GLY A 78 -17.21 -18.90 -10.49
N LEU A 79 -16.10 -18.29 -10.12
CA LEU A 79 -15.11 -18.89 -9.23
C LEU A 79 -15.70 -19.15 -7.83
N ASP A 80 -15.03 -19.97 -7.04
CA ASP A 80 -15.46 -20.31 -5.69
C ASP A 80 -15.64 -19.06 -4.83
N PRO A 81 -16.78 -18.88 -4.14
CA PRO A 81 -17.02 -17.70 -3.30
C PRO A 81 -16.02 -17.50 -2.17
N ARG A 82 -15.34 -18.55 -1.72
CA ARG A 82 -14.24 -18.44 -0.71
C ARG A 82 -13.07 -17.66 -1.28
N HIS A 83 -12.69 -17.96 -2.52
CA HIS A 83 -11.62 -17.23 -3.21
C HIS A 83 -12.02 -15.78 -3.47
N ILE A 84 -13.19 -15.54 -4.06
CA ILE A 84 -13.68 -14.19 -4.38
C ILE A 84 -13.69 -13.30 -3.13
N ARG A 85 -14.18 -13.80 -2.00
CA ARG A 85 -14.19 -13.03 -0.74
C ARG A 85 -12.80 -12.70 -0.23
N ALA A 86 -11.88 -13.68 -0.23
CA ALA A 86 -10.51 -13.47 0.22
C ALA A 86 -9.75 -12.48 -0.68
N HIS A 87 -9.94 -12.57 -2.00
CA HIS A 87 -9.35 -11.67 -2.98
C HIS A 87 -9.84 -10.24 -2.80
N ARG A 88 -11.15 -10.02 -2.69
CA ARG A 88 -11.76 -8.72 -2.39
C ARG A 88 -11.28 -8.12 -1.07
N GLN A 89 -11.13 -8.95 -0.05
CA GLN A 89 -10.59 -8.48 1.23
C GLN A 89 -9.17 -7.95 1.07
N SER A 90 -8.32 -8.66 0.31
CA SER A 90 -6.96 -8.19 0.01
C SER A 90 -6.95 -6.83 -0.70
N HIS A 91 -7.86 -6.62 -1.68
CA HIS A 91 -8.03 -5.33 -2.36
C HIS A 91 -8.47 -4.22 -1.39
N SER A 92 -9.46 -4.51 -0.54
CA SER A 92 -9.96 -3.56 0.46
C SER A 92 -8.88 -3.17 1.47
N ASP A 93 -8.08 -4.13 1.92
CA ASP A 93 -6.97 -3.90 2.85
C ASP A 93 -5.89 -3.02 2.21
N PHE A 94 -5.58 -3.23 0.93
CA PHE A 94 -4.66 -2.36 0.19
C PHE A 94 -5.14 -0.92 0.15
N VAL A 95 -6.39 -0.70 -0.25
CA VAL A 95 -6.98 0.64 -0.32
C VAL A 95 -6.93 1.33 1.03
N ALA A 96 -7.32 0.62 2.10
CA ALA A 96 -7.29 1.15 3.46
C ALA A 96 -5.86 1.57 3.89
N GLN A 97 -4.84 0.78 3.54
CA GLN A 97 -3.44 1.09 3.84
C GLN A 97 -2.93 2.32 3.06
N VAL A 98 -3.25 2.42 1.78
CA VAL A 98 -2.87 3.59 0.95
C VAL A 98 -3.55 4.86 1.49
N GLU A 99 -4.82 4.80 1.84
CA GLU A 99 -5.54 5.94 2.44
C GLU A 99 -4.95 6.34 3.81
N ALA A 100 -4.57 5.39 4.64
CA ALA A 100 -3.91 5.68 5.92
C ALA A 100 -2.57 6.44 5.72
N MET A 101 -1.87 6.20 4.61
CA MET A 101 -0.63 6.91 4.27
C MET A 101 -0.88 8.33 3.74
N ARG A 102 -2.07 8.65 3.25
CA ARG A 102 -2.45 9.98 2.74
C ARG A 102 -2.34 11.08 3.80
N GLY A 103 -2.61 10.74 5.06
CA GLY A 103 -2.55 11.66 6.20
C GLY A 103 -1.14 11.92 6.75
N THR A 104 -0.09 11.41 6.12
CA THR A 104 1.29 11.56 6.62
C THR A 104 1.79 13.00 6.41
N ALA A 105 2.17 13.67 7.48
CA ALA A 105 2.51 15.10 7.49
C ALA A 105 3.76 15.46 6.67
N ASP A 106 4.69 14.52 6.41
CA ASP A 106 5.95 14.75 5.68
C ASP A 106 5.99 13.94 4.38
N PRO A 107 5.70 14.54 3.21
CA PRO A 107 5.76 13.87 1.92
C PRO A 107 7.12 13.24 1.59
N THR A 108 8.21 13.82 2.07
CA THR A 108 9.58 13.33 1.79
C THR A 108 9.81 11.96 2.42
N ARG A 109 9.20 11.72 3.58
CA ARG A 109 9.25 10.43 4.28
C ARG A 109 8.17 9.47 3.78
N ALA A 110 7.02 10.00 3.36
CA ALA A 110 5.89 9.20 2.90
C ALA A 110 6.20 8.42 1.62
N VAL A 111 6.87 9.04 0.65
CA VAL A 111 7.12 8.44 -0.66
C VAL A 111 7.95 7.15 -0.60
N PRO A 112 9.10 7.08 0.12
CA PRO A 112 9.84 5.83 0.25
C PRO A 112 9.07 4.73 0.98
N VAL A 113 8.24 5.08 1.95
CA VAL A 113 7.38 4.12 2.68
C VAL A 113 6.29 3.58 1.76
N LEU A 114 5.59 4.48 1.07
CA LEU A 114 4.57 4.12 0.08
C LEU A 114 5.14 3.22 -1.01
N TYR A 115 6.28 3.58 -1.59
CA TYR A 115 6.94 2.78 -2.61
C TYR A 115 7.21 1.35 -2.13
N ARG A 116 7.82 1.20 -0.95
CA ARG A 116 8.11 -0.13 -0.39
C ARG A 116 6.83 -0.92 -0.13
N PHE A 117 5.81 -0.27 0.42
CA PHE A 117 4.53 -0.90 0.69
C PHE A 117 3.89 -1.40 -0.61
N VAL A 118 3.71 -0.52 -1.61
CA VAL A 118 3.03 -0.87 -2.86
C VAL A 118 3.81 -1.92 -3.64
N THR A 119 5.14 -1.79 -3.71
CA THR A 119 6.00 -2.79 -4.39
C THR A 119 5.89 -4.17 -3.72
N SER A 120 5.98 -4.23 -2.41
CA SER A 120 5.88 -5.48 -1.68
C SER A 120 4.49 -6.08 -1.80
N TRP A 121 3.45 -5.27 -1.60
CA TRP A 121 2.07 -5.73 -1.72
C TRP A 121 1.78 -6.27 -3.12
N LEU A 122 2.10 -5.52 -4.17
CA LEU A 122 1.87 -5.95 -5.56
C LEU A 122 2.61 -7.25 -5.87
N THR A 123 3.88 -7.37 -5.45
CA THR A 123 4.65 -8.60 -5.63
C THR A 123 3.93 -9.81 -5.05
N PHE A 124 3.49 -9.72 -3.78
CA PHE A 124 2.81 -10.83 -3.12
C PHE A 124 1.42 -11.08 -3.68
N HIS A 125 0.69 -10.01 -3.99
CA HIS A 125 -0.65 -10.13 -4.54
C HIS A 125 -0.64 -10.89 -5.86
N ILE A 126 0.24 -10.50 -6.80
CA ILE A 126 0.36 -11.19 -8.09
C ILE A 126 0.82 -12.64 -7.90
N LEU A 127 1.88 -12.88 -7.12
CA LEU A 127 2.47 -14.22 -7.00
C LEU A 127 1.61 -15.22 -6.25
N ASP A 128 0.76 -14.77 -5.35
CA ASP A 128 -0.09 -15.63 -4.54
C ASP A 128 -1.55 -15.59 -5.01
N THR A 129 -2.17 -14.41 -4.91
CA THR A 129 -3.61 -14.24 -5.08
C THR A 129 -4.02 -14.34 -6.54
N ASP A 130 -3.36 -13.56 -7.42
CA ASP A 130 -3.71 -13.53 -8.86
C ASP A 130 -3.27 -14.79 -9.57
N GLN A 131 -2.12 -15.36 -9.22
CA GLN A 131 -1.72 -16.67 -9.74
C GLN A 131 -2.69 -17.78 -9.30
N SER A 132 -3.24 -17.69 -8.08
CA SER A 132 -4.29 -18.61 -7.63
C SER A 132 -5.58 -18.41 -8.42
N MET A 133 -6.02 -17.18 -8.62
CA MET A 133 -7.15 -16.84 -9.50
C MET A 133 -6.94 -17.39 -10.90
N ALA A 134 -5.79 -17.14 -11.50
CA ALA A 134 -5.46 -17.56 -12.85
C ALA A 134 -5.45 -19.09 -13.01
N ARG A 135 -4.99 -19.82 -11.99
CA ARG A 135 -5.09 -21.31 -11.98
C ARG A 135 -6.54 -21.75 -11.96
N GLN A 136 -7.37 -21.19 -11.07
CA GLN A 136 -8.78 -21.53 -10.97
C GLN A 136 -9.54 -21.24 -12.27
N LEU A 137 -9.29 -20.06 -12.86
CA LEU A 137 -9.89 -19.69 -14.16
C LEU A 137 -9.57 -20.71 -15.25
N ARG A 138 -8.33 -21.19 -15.30
CA ARG A 138 -7.91 -22.21 -16.28
C ARG A 138 -8.57 -23.57 -16.01
N GLU A 139 -8.71 -23.98 -14.75
CA GLU A 139 -9.37 -25.26 -14.41
C GLU A 139 -10.86 -25.21 -14.70
N VAL A 140 -11.56 -24.12 -14.40
CA VAL A 140 -12.97 -23.94 -14.76
C VAL A 140 -13.15 -23.93 -16.28
N ALA A 141 -12.25 -23.28 -17.03
CA ALA A 141 -12.28 -23.29 -18.50
C ALA A 141 -12.07 -24.72 -19.09
N ARG A 142 -11.44 -25.63 -18.35
CA ARG A 142 -11.29 -27.04 -18.70
C ARG A 142 -12.46 -27.93 -18.27
N GLY A 143 -13.47 -27.34 -17.63
CA GLY A 143 -14.68 -28.01 -17.18
C GLY A 143 -14.69 -28.45 -15.72
N ALA A 144 -13.73 -28.06 -14.92
CA ALA A 144 -13.77 -28.27 -13.47
C ALA A 144 -14.89 -27.46 -12.83
N THR A 145 -15.45 -27.94 -11.71
CA THR A 145 -16.31 -27.11 -10.87
C THR A 145 -15.50 -26.05 -10.14
N ALA A 146 -16.13 -24.94 -9.76
CA ALA A 146 -15.48 -23.87 -9.01
C ALA A 146 -14.83 -24.38 -7.71
N GLU A 147 -15.51 -25.26 -6.99
CA GLU A 147 -15.00 -25.89 -5.78
C GLU A 147 -13.76 -26.74 -6.06
N ALA A 148 -13.82 -27.63 -7.08
CA ALA A 148 -12.68 -28.46 -7.46
C ALA A 148 -11.47 -27.61 -7.90
N ALA A 149 -11.70 -26.53 -8.65
CA ALA A 149 -10.66 -25.61 -9.07
C ALA A 149 -10.02 -24.89 -7.85
N PHE A 150 -10.82 -24.49 -6.87
CA PHE A 150 -10.34 -23.89 -5.63
C PHE A 150 -9.48 -24.87 -4.81
N GLU A 151 -9.95 -26.08 -4.59
CA GLU A 151 -9.22 -27.13 -3.86
C GLU A 151 -7.90 -27.51 -4.58
N ALA A 152 -7.95 -27.62 -5.92
CA ALA A 152 -6.76 -27.87 -6.73
C ALA A 152 -5.76 -26.70 -6.62
N ALA A 153 -6.21 -25.46 -6.69
CA ALA A 153 -5.32 -24.29 -6.53
C ALA A 153 -4.67 -24.23 -5.15
N ALA A 154 -5.41 -24.60 -4.11
CA ALA A 154 -4.89 -24.67 -2.74
C ALA A 154 -3.84 -25.77 -2.57
N SER A 155 -4.02 -26.92 -3.24
CA SER A 155 -3.08 -28.06 -3.17
C SER A 155 -1.84 -27.87 -4.07
N HIS A 156 -1.93 -27.10 -5.14
CA HIS A 156 -0.80 -26.73 -6.02
C HIS A 156 0.02 -25.57 -5.49
N GLY A 157 -0.42 -24.96 -4.40
CA GLY A 157 0.33 -23.93 -3.69
C GLY A 157 1.66 -24.49 -3.22
N SER A 158 2.67 -24.39 -4.08
CA SER A 158 4.09 -24.25 -3.73
C SER A 158 4.64 -25.22 -2.69
N ASP A 159 5.90 -25.60 -2.87
CA ASP A 159 6.75 -26.16 -1.79
C ASP A 159 6.32 -25.54 -0.44
N PRO A 160 5.98 -26.38 0.57
CA PRO A 160 5.52 -25.91 1.87
C PRO A 160 6.43 -24.83 2.50
N GLY A 161 7.73 -24.84 2.16
CA GLY A 161 8.69 -23.83 2.57
C GLY A 161 8.42 -22.45 1.96
N ASN A 162 8.07 -22.40 0.66
CA ASN A 162 7.73 -21.14 -0.01
C ASN A 162 6.40 -20.56 0.49
N MET A 163 5.41 -21.41 0.75
CA MET A 163 4.13 -20.98 1.34
C MET A 163 4.31 -20.43 2.76
N ALA A 164 5.12 -21.08 3.58
CA ALA A 164 5.44 -20.60 4.91
C ALA A 164 6.18 -19.25 4.85
N LEU A 165 7.10 -19.09 3.90
CA LEU A 165 7.82 -17.83 3.69
C LEU A 165 6.88 -16.70 3.23
N ILE A 166 6.02 -16.96 2.25
CA ILE A 166 5.01 -15.99 1.78
C ILE A 166 4.08 -15.58 2.92
N ALA A 167 3.58 -16.55 3.69
CA ALA A 167 2.73 -16.29 4.85
C ALA A 167 3.46 -15.47 5.92
N ALA A 168 4.72 -15.78 6.21
CA ALA A 168 5.53 -15.05 7.17
C ALA A 168 5.77 -13.60 6.73
N VAL A 169 6.07 -13.37 5.44
CA VAL A 169 6.27 -12.03 4.89
C VAL A 169 4.96 -11.25 4.89
N ARG A 170 3.83 -11.87 4.52
CA ARG A 170 2.51 -11.24 4.62
C ARG A 170 2.20 -10.79 6.05
N ASN A 171 2.43 -11.64 7.04
CA ASN A 171 2.25 -11.31 8.44
C ASN A 171 3.17 -10.17 8.88
N LEU A 172 4.42 -10.16 8.45
CA LEU A 172 5.36 -9.07 8.74
C LEU A 172 4.92 -7.75 8.11
N LEU A 173 4.42 -7.77 6.87
CA LEU A 173 3.88 -6.58 6.20
C LEU A 173 2.66 -6.04 6.94
N GLY A 174 1.75 -6.92 7.38
CA GLY A 174 0.60 -6.54 8.21
C GLY A 174 1.03 -5.88 9.52
N LEU A 175 1.98 -6.47 10.22
CA LEU A 175 2.54 -5.91 11.46
C LEU A 175 3.22 -4.55 11.25
N VAL A 176 3.97 -4.40 10.17
CA VAL A 176 4.62 -3.12 9.81
C VAL A 176 3.58 -2.05 9.48
N ALA A 177 2.52 -2.41 8.76
CA ALA A 177 1.43 -1.50 8.43
C ALA A 177 0.68 -1.04 9.69
N GLU A 178 0.35 -1.96 10.60
CA GLU A 178 -0.28 -1.66 11.88
C GLU A 178 0.60 -0.73 12.74
N ARG A 179 1.88 -1.03 12.85
CA ARG A 179 2.85 -0.20 13.59
C ARG A 179 3.03 1.18 12.97
N ASN A 180 3.04 1.29 11.66
CA ASN A 180 3.10 2.59 10.98
C ASN A 180 1.85 3.41 11.25
N GLY A 181 0.68 2.80 11.26
CA GLY A 181 -0.58 3.45 11.63
C GLY A 181 -0.62 3.92 13.10
N GLU A 182 -0.07 3.13 14.02
CA GLU A 182 0.07 3.50 15.42
C GLU A 182 1.04 4.68 15.60
N LEU A 183 2.20 4.61 14.96
CA LEU A 183 3.19 5.69 14.99
C LEU A 183 2.66 6.99 14.41
N ALA A 184 1.89 6.95 13.32
CA ALA A 184 1.25 8.12 12.74
C ALA A 184 0.28 8.77 13.74
N ARG A 185 -0.56 7.97 14.41
CA ARG A 185 -1.48 8.47 15.46
C ARG A 185 -0.76 9.09 16.64
N ILE A 186 0.31 8.45 17.13
CA ILE A 186 1.12 8.98 18.22
C ILE A 186 1.79 10.31 17.82
N ASN A 187 2.33 10.38 16.60
CA ASN A 187 2.95 11.60 16.08
C ASN A 187 1.96 12.77 16.04
N THR A 188 0.77 12.54 15.48
CA THR A 188 -0.29 13.57 15.43
C THR A 188 -0.67 14.04 16.84
N SER A 189 -0.80 13.10 17.79
CA SER A 189 -1.09 13.45 19.20
C SER A 189 0.03 14.24 19.84
N LEU A 190 1.30 13.89 19.56
CA LEU A 190 2.45 14.63 20.07
C LEU A 190 2.53 16.05 19.48
N GLU A 191 2.30 16.21 18.19
CA GLU A 191 2.28 17.51 17.51
C GLU A 191 1.21 18.43 18.11
N GLN A 192 0.00 17.91 18.36
CA GLN A 192 -1.06 18.65 19.03
C GLN A 192 -0.65 19.09 20.45
N ARG A 193 -0.10 18.18 21.25
CA ARG A 193 0.38 18.49 22.60
C ARG A 193 1.51 19.51 22.61
N VAL A 194 2.43 19.44 21.64
CA VAL A 194 3.49 20.43 21.49
C VAL A 194 2.91 21.80 21.13
N ALA A 195 1.94 21.84 20.20
CA ALA A 195 1.28 23.10 19.83
C ALA A 195 0.54 23.74 21.02
N GLU A 196 -0.23 22.94 21.79
CA GLU A 196 -0.92 23.39 23.00
C GLU A 196 0.05 23.94 24.04
N ARG A 197 1.13 23.21 24.34
CA ARG A 197 2.13 23.65 25.31
C ARG A 197 2.87 24.91 24.88
N THR A 198 3.15 25.03 23.57
CA THR A 198 3.80 26.24 23.03
C THR A 198 2.88 27.45 23.15
N ALA A 199 1.58 27.27 22.89
CA ALA A 199 0.60 28.36 23.07
C ALA A 199 0.43 28.75 24.53
N GLU A 200 0.40 27.81 25.47
CA GLU A 200 0.34 28.05 26.91
C GLU A 200 1.57 28.86 27.38
N LEU A 201 2.78 28.48 26.99
CA LEU A 201 4.01 29.16 27.34
C LEU A 201 4.07 30.59 26.79
N SER A 202 3.65 30.77 25.53
CA SER A 202 3.59 32.09 24.91
C SER A 202 2.59 33.00 25.63
N SER A 203 1.44 32.49 26.02
CA SER A 203 0.42 33.24 26.78
C SER A 203 0.88 33.58 28.23
N GLY A 204 1.62 32.66 28.86
CA GLY A 204 2.20 32.86 30.18
C GLY A 204 3.28 33.93 30.18
N THR A 205 4.12 33.97 29.16
CA THR A 205 5.18 34.97 29.00
C THR A 205 4.62 36.39 28.81
N ILE A 206 3.54 36.52 28.04
CA ILE A 206 2.84 37.79 27.82
C ILE A 206 2.23 38.31 29.13
N ARG A 207 1.61 37.44 29.92
CA ARG A 207 1.04 37.87 31.25
C ARG A 207 2.11 38.30 32.23
N SER A 208 3.26 37.64 32.28
CA SER A 208 4.37 38.01 33.15
C SER A 208 4.99 39.36 32.75
N ALA A 209 5.11 39.63 31.44
CA ALA A 209 5.62 40.89 30.93
C ALA A 209 4.69 42.09 31.22
N SER A 210 3.37 41.87 31.24
CA SER A 210 2.38 42.91 31.55
C SER A 210 2.30 43.24 33.05
N ALA A 211 2.71 42.34 33.93
CA ALA A 211 2.68 42.53 35.38
C ALA A 211 3.89 43.30 35.91
N THR A 212 4.92 43.54 35.10
CA THR A 212 6.18 44.17 35.53
C THR A 212 6.33 45.66 35.08
N ALA A 213 5.26 46.30 34.59
CA ALA A 213 5.29 47.70 34.23
C ALA A 213 5.33 48.58 35.52
N PRO A 214 6.39 49.35 35.76
CA PRO A 214 6.45 50.22 36.95
C PRO A 214 5.43 51.35 36.82
N ALA A 215 4.69 51.60 37.91
CA ALA A 215 3.86 52.78 38.03
C ALA A 215 4.77 54.00 37.88
N ARG A 216 4.52 54.84 36.89
CA ARG A 216 5.16 56.15 36.76
C ARG A 216 4.63 57.06 37.85
N PRO A 217 5.51 57.90 38.46
CA PRO A 217 5.14 58.88 39.46
C PRO A 217 4.30 60.05 38.91
#